data_06280269fbe39a4b76f6969e6c20143d
#
_entry.id   06280269fbe39a4b76f6969e6c20143d
#
_cell.length_a   1.000
_cell.length_b   1.000
_cell.length_c   1.000
_cell.angle_alpha   90.00
_cell.angle_beta   90.00
_cell.angle_gamma   90.00
#
_symmetry.space_group_name_H-M   'P 1'
#
loop_
_entity.id
_entity.type
_entity.pdbx_description
1 polymer ?
#
loop_
_entity_poly.entity_id
_entity_poly.type
_entity_poly.pdbx_seq_one_letter_code
_entity_poly.pdbx_strand_id
1 'polypeptide(L)'
;MKVVHTIKVLQAELTALRAQGKKVGLVPTMGALHAGHASLVKRSVSENGVTVVSVFVNPTQFNDKNDLEKYPRTLDADCCLLEECGAAFVFAPSVSEMYPEPDTRQFSYAPLDTVMEGAFRPGHFNGVCQIVSKLFDAAQPDKAYFGEKDFQQLAIIREMVRQLQYKLEIVGCPIVREEDGLALSSRNKRLSAQERENALNISRTLFKSRNFAASHTVNETQKMVEDAIDVAPGLRLEYFEIVDGNTLQKITNWEDTSYAVGCITVFCGEVRLIDNIKYKE
;
A
#
# COMPACT_ATOMS: atom_id res chain seq x y z
N MET A 1 24.89 -2.28 -3.20
CA MET A 1 23.73 -1.34 -3.31
C MET A 1 24.21 0.10 -3.10
N LYS A 2 23.62 1.12 -3.78
CA LYS A 2 23.98 2.53 -3.64
C LYS A 2 22.84 3.32 -2.99
N VAL A 3 23.13 4.08 -1.92
CA VAL A 3 22.16 5.01 -1.33
C VAL A 3 22.35 6.38 -1.98
N VAL A 4 21.25 6.97 -2.45
CA VAL A 4 21.21 8.30 -3.09
C VAL A 4 20.16 9.18 -2.43
N HIS A 5 20.49 10.46 -2.26
CA HIS A 5 19.65 11.40 -1.51
C HIS A 5 19.07 12.53 -2.37
N THR A 6 19.52 12.67 -3.61
CA THR A 6 19.04 13.73 -4.49
C THR A 6 18.50 13.17 -5.80
N ILE A 7 17.46 13.81 -6.33
CA ILE A 7 16.85 13.47 -7.63
C ILE A 7 17.89 13.55 -8.74
N LYS A 8 18.74 14.59 -8.73
CA LYS A 8 19.78 14.78 -9.74
C LYS A 8 20.76 13.61 -9.82
N VAL A 9 21.21 13.10 -8.67
CA VAL A 9 22.13 11.94 -8.62
C VAL A 9 21.42 10.68 -9.08
N LEU A 10 20.18 10.44 -8.62
CA LEU A 10 19.42 9.29 -9.06
C LEU A 10 19.21 9.28 -10.58
N GLN A 11 18.80 10.40 -11.15
CA GLN A 11 18.57 10.52 -12.59
C GLN A 11 19.85 10.30 -13.41
N ALA A 12 21.00 10.81 -12.96
CA ALA A 12 22.28 10.60 -13.64
C ALA A 12 22.66 9.11 -13.68
N GLU A 13 22.53 8.40 -12.55
CA GLU A 13 22.82 6.97 -12.46
C GLU A 13 21.86 6.15 -13.36
N LEU A 14 20.56 6.43 -13.28
CA LEU A 14 19.57 5.70 -14.07
C LEU A 14 19.69 5.98 -15.58
N THR A 15 20.06 7.19 -15.97
CA THR A 15 20.31 7.54 -17.38
C THR A 15 21.46 6.71 -17.96
N ALA A 16 22.56 6.57 -17.22
CA ALA A 16 23.69 5.75 -17.63
C ALA A 16 23.31 4.25 -17.78
N LEU A 17 22.44 3.75 -16.91
CA LEU A 17 21.98 2.35 -16.96
C LEU A 17 20.97 2.10 -18.10
N ARG A 18 20.08 3.07 -18.37
CA ARG A 18 19.16 2.99 -19.52
C ARG A 18 19.92 3.03 -20.85
N ALA A 19 20.99 3.79 -20.95
CA ALA A 19 21.85 3.78 -22.13
C ALA A 19 22.48 2.40 -22.41
N GLN A 20 22.54 1.52 -21.39
CA GLN A 20 22.95 0.12 -21.48
C GLN A 20 21.77 -0.84 -21.71
N GLY A 21 20.57 -0.33 -22.00
CA GLY A 21 19.36 -1.12 -22.22
C GLY A 21 18.71 -1.69 -20.95
N LYS A 22 19.08 -1.21 -19.75
CA LYS A 22 18.51 -1.71 -18.50
C LYS A 22 17.13 -1.10 -18.26
N LYS A 23 16.15 -1.95 -17.95
CA LYS A 23 14.84 -1.58 -17.47
C LYS A 23 14.88 -1.26 -15.98
N VAL A 24 14.07 -0.28 -15.55
CA VAL A 24 14.03 0.22 -14.18
C VAL A 24 12.72 -0.16 -13.51
N GLY A 25 12.82 -0.92 -12.42
CA GLY A 25 11.71 -1.14 -11.49
C GLY A 25 11.78 -0.18 -10.30
N LEU A 26 10.65 0.34 -9.85
CA LEU A 26 10.53 1.20 -8.68
C LEU A 26 9.64 0.54 -7.61
N VAL A 27 10.11 0.56 -6.37
CA VAL A 27 9.31 0.13 -5.20
C VAL A 27 9.19 1.33 -4.24
N PRO A 28 8.07 2.08 -4.27
CA PRO A 28 7.83 3.16 -3.32
C PRO A 28 7.57 2.63 -1.92
N THR A 29 8.34 3.12 -0.91
CA THR A 29 8.12 2.79 0.50
C THR A 29 8.33 4.01 1.41
N MET A 30 7.85 3.90 2.65
CA MET A 30 8.12 4.88 3.69
C MET A 30 9.23 4.42 4.67
N GLY A 31 9.92 3.31 4.38
CA GLY A 31 10.86 2.69 5.31
C GLY A 31 10.18 1.81 6.36
N ALA A 32 10.91 1.46 7.42
CA ALA A 32 10.50 0.45 8.41
C ALA A 32 10.08 -0.87 7.74
N LEU A 33 10.97 -1.35 6.88
CA LEU A 33 10.70 -2.45 5.96
C LEU A 33 10.50 -3.78 6.70
N HIS A 34 9.73 -4.65 6.08
CA HIS A 34 9.42 -6.00 6.54
C HIS A 34 9.30 -6.95 5.35
N ALA A 35 9.08 -8.24 5.60
CA ALA A 35 9.01 -9.27 4.56
C ALA A 35 7.99 -8.96 3.44
N GLY A 36 6.91 -8.23 3.73
CA GLY A 36 5.97 -7.73 2.73
C GLY A 36 6.64 -6.79 1.72
N HIS A 37 7.44 -5.82 2.18
CA HIS A 37 8.21 -4.95 1.28
C HIS A 37 9.30 -5.74 0.55
N ALA A 38 9.98 -6.67 1.25
CA ALA A 38 11.00 -7.53 0.63
C ALA A 38 10.44 -8.34 -0.54
N SER A 39 9.18 -8.80 -0.47
CA SER A 39 8.54 -9.53 -1.58
C SER A 39 8.36 -8.66 -2.82
N LEU A 40 7.99 -7.37 -2.67
CA LEU A 40 7.89 -6.41 -3.78
C LEU A 40 9.26 -6.19 -4.43
N VAL A 41 10.28 -5.98 -3.59
CA VAL A 41 11.65 -5.75 -4.05
C VAL A 41 12.19 -6.94 -4.82
N LYS A 42 12.06 -8.16 -4.27
CA LYS A 42 12.49 -9.40 -4.94
C LYS A 42 11.77 -9.60 -6.26
N ARG A 43 10.48 -9.32 -6.34
CA ARG A 43 9.73 -9.36 -7.60
C ARG A 43 10.27 -8.33 -8.60
N SER A 44 10.49 -7.08 -8.16
CA SER A 44 11.08 -6.06 -9.01
C SER A 44 12.46 -6.46 -9.54
N VAL A 45 13.32 -7.00 -8.69
CA VAL A 45 14.67 -7.49 -9.06
C VAL A 45 14.61 -8.61 -10.10
N SER A 46 13.64 -9.52 -9.97
CA SER A 46 13.48 -10.62 -10.93
C SER A 46 12.93 -10.20 -12.30
N GLU A 47 12.21 -9.06 -12.36
CA GLU A 47 11.55 -8.60 -13.59
C GLU A 47 12.27 -7.44 -14.29
N ASN A 48 13.25 -6.79 -13.63
CA ASN A 48 13.93 -5.62 -14.18
C ASN A 48 15.46 -5.75 -14.11
N GLY A 49 16.15 -4.97 -14.95
CA GLY A 49 17.61 -4.90 -14.94
C GLY A 49 18.18 -4.06 -13.78
N VAL A 50 17.37 -3.17 -13.21
CA VAL A 50 17.71 -2.28 -12.08
C VAL A 50 16.47 -2.08 -11.22
N THR A 51 16.62 -2.23 -9.90
CA THR A 51 15.57 -1.90 -8.94
C THR A 51 15.97 -0.73 -8.05
N VAL A 52 15.11 0.28 -8.03
CA VAL A 52 15.17 1.44 -7.11
C VAL A 52 14.10 1.25 -6.04
N VAL A 53 14.49 1.40 -4.78
CA VAL A 53 13.53 1.43 -3.67
C VAL A 53 13.59 2.82 -3.04
N SER A 54 12.45 3.52 -2.96
CA SER A 54 12.40 4.77 -2.21
C SER A 54 12.15 4.48 -0.73
N VAL A 55 12.86 5.20 0.15
CA VAL A 55 12.63 5.21 1.60
C VAL A 55 12.36 6.65 2.00
N PHE A 56 11.09 7.04 2.04
CA PHE A 56 10.68 8.41 2.31
C PHE A 56 9.36 8.47 3.08
N VAL A 57 9.41 8.99 4.31
CA VAL A 57 8.21 9.24 5.12
C VAL A 57 7.57 10.53 4.63
N ASN A 58 6.51 10.39 3.81
CA ASN A 58 5.85 11.52 3.16
C ASN A 58 4.93 12.27 4.14
N PRO A 59 5.21 13.52 4.52
CA PRO A 59 4.40 14.24 5.49
C PRO A 59 2.99 14.59 4.98
N THR A 60 2.80 14.77 3.68
CA THR A 60 1.53 15.26 3.11
C THR A 60 0.41 14.22 3.10
N GLN A 61 0.72 12.93 3.31
CA GLN A 61 -0.27 11.85 3.34
C GLN A 61 -0.76 11.48 4.75
N PHE A 62 -0.19 12.10 5.80
CA PHE A 62 -0.60 11.83 7.18
C PHE A 62 -1.69 12.82 7.62
N ASN A 63 -2.83 12.29 8.05
CA ASN A 63 -3.91 13.08 8.64
C ASN A 63 -3.66 13.36 10.13
N ASP A 64 -2.94 12.46 10.82
CA ASP A 64 -2.58 12.55 12.22
C ASP A 64 -1.09 12.86 12.37
N LYS A 65 -0.79 13.99 13.02
CA LYS A 65 0.60 14.41 13.33
C LYS A 65 1.31 13.41 14.24
N ASN A 66 0.60 12.79 15.18
CA ASN A 66 1.17 11.80 16.08
C ASN A 66 1.58 10.51 15.31
N ASP A 67 0.80 10.11 14.30
CA ASP A 67 1.17 8.97 13.44
C ASP A 67 2.42 9.27 12.61
N LEU A 68 2.55 10.50 12.10
CA LEU A 68 3.76 10.96 11.40
C LEU A 68 5.00 11.01 12.31
N GLU A 69 4.86 11.53 13.53
CA GLU A 69 5.95 11.65 14.49
C GLU A 69 6.43 10.27 14.98
N LYS A 70 5.48 9.37 15.25
CA LYS A 70 5.75 8.00 15.74
C LYS A 70 6.09 7.02 14.61
N TYR A 71 6.03 7.45 13.33
CA TYR A 71 6.36 6.55 12.23
C TYR A 71 7.84 6.17 12.30
N PRO A 72 8.17 4.86 12.33
CA PRO A 72 9.54 4.41 12.55
C PRO A 72 10.46 4.81 11.39
N ARG A 73 11.67 5.24 11.72
CA ARG A 73 12.74 5.60 10.79
C ARG A 73 13.94 4.74 11.03
N THR A 74 14.20 3.79 10.14
CA THR A 74 15.16 2.69 10.34
C THR A 74 16.05 2.49 9.10
N LEU A 75 16.56 3.60 8.51
CA LEU A 75 17.23 3.57 7.21
C LEU A 75 18.37 2.54 7.13
N ASP A 76 19.19 2.42 8.18
CA ASP A 76 20.32 1.46 8.16
C ASP A 76 19.82 0.01 8.10
N ALA A 77 18.82 -0.35 8.92
CA ALA A 77 18.22 -1.68 8.88
C ALA A 77 17.47 -1.94 7.55
N ASP A 78 16.81 -0.91 7.02
CA ASP A 78 16.14 -0.96 5.71
C ASP A 78 17.17 -1.21 4.61
N CYS A 79 18.32 -0.54 4.63
CA CYS A 79 19.41 -0.75 3.67
C CYS A 79 19.95 -2.19 3.72
N CYS A 80 20.17 -2.75 4.91
CA CYS A 80 20.60 -4.15 5.02
C CYS A 80 19.61 -5.11 4.35
N LEU A 81 18.32 -4.98 4.66
CA LEU A 81 17.28 -5.81 4.04
C LEU A 81 17.21 -5.63 2.51
N LEU A 82 17.34 -4.40 2.03
CA LEU A 82 17.29 -4.09 0.59
C LEU A 82 18.49 -4.62 -0.17
N GLU A 83 19.67 -4.61 0.43
CA GLU A 83 20.88 -5.22 -0.15
C GLU A 83 20.74 -6.74 -0.26
N GLU A 84 20.23 -7.41 0.77
CA GLU A 84 19.90 -8.85 0.74
C GLU A 84 18.86 -9.18 -0.32
N CYS A 85 17.90 -8.27 -0.59
CA CYS A 85 16.90 -8.46 -1.64
C CYS A 85 17.44 -8.20 -3.05
N GLY A 86 18.67 -7.65 -3.21
CA GLY A 86 19.27 -7.36 -4.50
C GLY A 86 18.88 -6.00 -5.11
N ALA A 87 18.38 -5.05 -4.33
CA ALA A 87 18.11 -3.70 -4.79
C ALA A 87 19.42 -3.03 -5.27
N ALA A 88 19.36 -2.31 -6.39
CA ALA A 88 20.51 -1.58 -6.92
C ALA A 88 20.66 -0.21 -6.23
N PHE A 89 19.55 0.47 -5.99
CA PHE A 89 19.53 1.80 -5.38
C PHE A 89 18.50 1.89 -4.25
N VAL A 90 18.89 2.61 -3.20
CA VAL A 90 17.96 3.18 -2.21
C VAL A 90 17.91 4.69 -2.45
N PHE A 91 16.74 5.20 -2.74
CA PHE A 91 16.48 6.62 -2.84
C PHE A 91 15.87 7.12 -1.53
N ALA A 92 16.71 7.79 -0.72
CA ALA A 92 16.33 8.30 0.60
C ALA A 92 16.45 9.84 0.64
N PRO A 93 15.55 10.57 -0.05
CA PRO A 93 15.61 12.03 -0.12
C PRO A 93 15.17 12.69 1.20
N SER A 94 15.56 13.95 1.39
CA SER A 94 15.00 14.80 2.43
C SER A 94 13.63 15.35 2.03
N VAL A 95 12.88 15.89 3.01
CA VAL A 95 11.62 16.58 2.72
C VAL A 95 11.85 17.79 1.81
N SER A 96 12.92 18.55 2.02
CA SER A 96 13.26 19.71 1.19
C SER A 96 13.68 19.33 -0.24
N GLU A 97 14.21 18.12 -0.48
CA GLU A 97 14.49 17.61 -1.82
C GLU A 97 13.19 17.29 -2.58
N MET A 98 12.23 16.64 -1.91
CA MET A 98 10.96 16.27 -2.54
C MET A 98 9.97 17.44 -2.61
N TYR A 99 10.05 18.37 -1.66
CA TYR A 99 9.16 19.53 -1.53
C TYR A 99 9.99 20.81 -1.30
N PRO A 100 10.76 21.26 -2.32
CA PRO A 100 11.48 22.54 -2.21
C PRO A 100 10.52 23.73 -2.04
N GLU A 101 9.30 23.56 -2.56
CA GLU A 101 8.14 24.43 -2.37
C GLU A 101 6.92 23.60 -2.02
N PRO A 102 5.88 24.17 -1.36
CA PRO A 102 4.63 23.48 -1.11
C PRO A 102 3.99 22.95 -2.40
N ASP A 103 3.63 21.69 -2.42
CA ASP A 103 2.95 21.08 -3.58
C ASP A 103 1.46 21.42 -3.52
N THR A 104 1.03 22.32 -4.40
CA THR A 104 -0.36 22.79 -4.49
C THR A 104 -1.21 21.97 -5.46
N ARG A 105 -0.64 20.95 -6.12
CA ARG A 105 -1.39 20.09 -7.03
C ARG A 105 -2.50 19.36 -6.29
N GLN A 106 -3.68 19.33 -6.92
CA GLN A 106 -4.83 18.60 -6.42
C GLN A 106 -5.11 17.42 -7.34
N PHE A 107 -5.11 16.23 -6.77
CA PHE A 107 -5.47 15.00 -7.45
C PHE A 107 -6.85 14.55 -6.95
N SER A 108 -7.78 14.29 -7.86
CA SER A 108 -9.09 13.74 -7.55
C SER A 108 -9.46 12.68 -8.57
N TYR A 109 -9.83 11.53 -8.06
CA TYR A 109 -10.16 10.34 -8.85
C TYR A 109 -11.51 9.76 -8.42
N ALA A 110 -12.47 10.64 -8.16
CA ALA A 110 -13.82 10.21 -7.77
C ALA A 110 -14.40 9.20 -8.78
N PRO A 111 -15.06 8.14 -8.31
CA PRO A 111 -15.40 7.87 -6.91
C PRO A 111 -14.32 7.10 -6.13
N LEU A 112 -13.18 6.74 -6.73
CA LEU A 112 -12.14 5.90 -6.12
C LEU A 112 -11.55 6.50 -4.83
N ASP A 113 -11.43 7.82 -4.74
CA ASP A 113 -10.81 8.55 -3.63
C ASP A 113 -11.81 9.11 -2.61
N THR A 114 -13.11 8.81 -2.76
CA THR A 114 -14.18 9.36 -1.91
C THR A 114 -14.90 8.31 -1.05
N VAL A 115 -14.56 7.05 -1.23
CA VAL A 115 -15.13 5.91 -0.47
C VAL A 115 -14.09 5.34 0.49
N MET A 116 -14.47 4.48 1.40
CA MET A 116 -13.59 3.72 2.32
C MET A 116 -12.49 4.61 2.92
N GLU A 117 -11.18 4.30 2.72
CA GLU A 117 -10.06 5.10 3.23
C GLU A 117 -10.19 6.59 2.84
N GLY A 118 -10.67 6.89 1.64
CA GLY A 118 -10.84 8.28 1.19
C GLY A 118 -11.86 9.05 2.00
N ALA A 119 -12.96 8.41 2.40
CA ALA A 119 -14.00 9.00 3.26
C ALA A 119 -13.49 9.23 4.70
N PHE A 120 -12.73 8.26 5.24
CA PHE A 120 -12.22 8.30 6.63
C PHE A 120 -10.91 9.09 6.77
N ARG A 121 -10.20 9.34 5.67
CA ARG A 121 -8.90 10.03 5.64
C ARG A 121 -8.87 11.16 4.59
N PRO A 122 -9.63 12.24 4.77
CA PRO A 122 -9.69 13.35 3.80
C PRO A 122 -8.29 13.88 3.47
N GLY A 123 -7.96 14.03 2.17
CA GLY A 123 -6.67 14.52 1.69
C GLY A 123 -5.55 13.48 1.63
N HIS A 124 -5.72 12.30 2.24
CA HIS A 124 -4.69 11.23 2.23
C HIS A 124 -4.26 10.86 0.81
N PHE A 125 -5.20 10.53 -0.07
CA PHE A 125 -4.87 10.11 -1.43
C PHE A 125 -4.31 11.23 -2.28
N ASN A 126 -4.68 12.50 -2.02
CA ASN A 126 -4.00 13.62 -2.66
C ASN A 126 -2.50 13.63 -2.28
N GLY A 127 -2.17 13.47 -1.00
CA GLY A 127 -0.78 13.37 -0.55
C GLY A 127 -0.03 12.17 -1.13
N VAL A 128 -0.70 11.00 -1.26
CA VAL A 128 -0.13 9.81 -1.90
C VAL A 128 0.16 10.09 -3.38
N CYS A 129 -0.78 10.68 -4.12
CA CYS A 129 -0.58 10.99 -5.54
C CYS A 129 0.51 12.05 -5.75
N GLN A 130 0.60 13.05 -4.87
CA GLN A 130 1.69 14.04 -4.89
C GLN A 130 3.06 13.38 -4.80
N ILE A 131 3.29 12.52 -3.82
CA ILE A 131 4.60 11.88 -3.66
C ILE A 131 4.87 10.83 -4.73
N VAL A 132 3.89 9.98 -5.07
CA VAL A 132 4.10 8.91 -6.05
C VAL A 132 4.40 9.50 -7.43
N SER A 133 3.70 10.57 -7.87
CA SER A 133 4.02 11.25 -9.12
C SER A 133 5.45 11.83 -9.12
N LYS A 134 5.88 12.46 -8.03
CA LYS A 134 7.28 12.95 -7.89
C LYS A 134 8.30 11.80 -7.97
N LEU A 135 8.01 10.65 -7.37
CA LEU A 135 8.87 9.47 -7.44
C LEU A 135 8.92 8.91 -8.88
N PHE A 136 7.80 8.92 -9.60
CA PHE A 136 7.77 8.54 -11.01
C PHE A 136 8.58 9.49 -11.87
N ASP A 137 8.47 10.80 -11.65
CA ASP A 137 9.24 11.82 -12.37
C ASP A 137 10.75 11.72 -12.06
N ALA A 138 11.11 11.40 -10.80
CA ALA A 138 12.51 11.23 -10.39
C ALA A 138 13.13 9.94 -10.95
N ALA A 139 12.44 8.81 -10.85
CA ALA A 139 12.97 7.52 -11.23
C ALA A 139 12.65 7.13 -12.68
N GLN A 140 11.59 7.69 -13.29
CA GLN A 140 11.08 7.34 -14.63
C GLN A 140 11.04 5.81 -14.87
N PRO A 141 10.37 5.03 -14.00
CA PRO A 141 10.46 3.57 -14.05
C PRO A 141 9.71 2.98 -15.25
N ASP A 142 10.12 1.80 -15.70
CA ASP A 142 9.34 0.97 -16.64
C ASP A 142 8.21 0.27 -15.91
N LYS A 143 8.44 -0.14 -14.64
CA LYS A 143 7.45 -0.78 -13.76
C LYS A 143 7.53 -0.20 -12.36
N ALA A 144 6.37 -0.08 -11.69
CA ALA A 144 6.31 0.28 -10.27
C ALA A 144 5.46 -0.75 -9.51
N TYR A 145 5.96 -1.17 -8.33
CA TYR A 145 5.43 -2.30 -7.56
C TYR A 145 4.74 -1.81 -6.29
N PHE A 146 3.49 -2.22 -6.10
CA PHE A 146 2.66 -1.86 -4.95
C PHE A 146 2.00 -3.09 -4.36
N GLY A 147 1.85 -3.13 -3.04
CA GLY A 147 1.17 -4.22 -2.36
C GLY A 147 -0.36 -4.12 -2.48
N GLU A 148 -1.02 -5.23 -2.79
CA GLU A 148 -2.48 -5.34 -2.81
C GLU A 148 -3.11 -5.15 -1.43
N LYS A 149 -2.33 -5.17 -0.35
CA LYS A 149 -2.81 -4.85 1.00
C LYS A 149 -3.43 -3.46 1.06
N ASP A 150 -2.81 -2.47 0.44
CA ASP A 150 -3.30 -1.11 0.32
C ASP A 150 -4.15 -0.99 -0.97
N PHE A 151 -5.24 -1.77 -1.03
CA PHE A 151 -6.00 -2.05 -2.23
C PHE A 151 -6.54 -0.80 -2.93
N GLN A 152 -7.15 0.11 -2.17
CA GLN A 152 -7.68 1.35 -2.71
C GLN A 152 -6.55 2.27 -3.21
N GLN A 153 -5.41 2.33 -2.51
CA GLN A 153 -4.24 3.07 -2.98
C GLN A 153 -3.75 2.55 -4.34
N LEU A 154 -3.68 1.23 -4.50
CA LEU A 154 -3.28 0.60 -5.77
C LEU A 154 -4.25 0.97 -6.91
N ALA A 155 -5.57 0.96 -6.66
CA ALA A 155 -6.57 1.37 -7.65
C ALA A 155 -6.41 2.84 -8.05
N ILE A 156 -6.23 3.74 -7.09
CA ILE A 156 -6.02 5.17 -7.32
C ILE A 156 -4.73 5.44 -8.10
N ILE A 157 -3.64 4.75 -7.78
CA ILE A 157 -2.37 4.90 -8.50
C ILE A 157 -2.48 4.43 -9.95
N ARG A 158 -3.20 3.34 -10.22
CA ARG A 158 -3.49 2.89 -11.58
C ARG A 158 -4.26 3.95 -12.36
N GLU A 159 -5.27 4.55 -11.74
CA GLU A 159 -6.06 5.61 -12.36
C GLU A 159 -5.23 6.88 -12.58
N MET A 160 -4.37 7.26 -11.63
CA MET A 160 -3.41 8.36 -11.78
C MET A 160 -2.49 8.14 -12.99
N VAL A 161 -1.91 6.95 -13.13
CA VAL A 161 -1.04 6.59 -14.26
C VAL A 161 -1.80 6.70 -15.58
N ARG A 162 -3.05 6.23 -15.63
CA ARG A 162 -3.90 6.30 -16.80
C ARG A 162 -4.22 7.75 -17.19
N GLN A 163 -4.66 8.58 -16.24
CA GLN A 163 -5.05 9.97 -16.52
C GLN A 163 -3.87 10.86 -16.86
N LEU A 164 -2.75 10.71 -16.17
CA LEU A 164 -1.53 11.48 -16.43
C LEU A 164 -0.68 10.91 -17.57
N GLN A 165 -1.13 9.81 -18.18
CA GLN A 165 -0.49 9.16 -19.33
C GLN A 165 0.98 8.76 -19.08
N TYR A 166 1.30 8.38 -17.86
CA TYR A 166 2.61 7.82 -17.54
C TYR A 166 2.86 6.53 -18.33
N LYS A 167 4.05 6.41 -18.92
CA LYS A 167 4.44 5.23 -19.72
C LYS A 167 5.14 4.20 -18.82
N LEU A 168 4.43 3.68 -17.84
CA LEU A 168 4.93 2.65 -16.94
C LEU A 168 3.81 1.65 -16.62
N GLU A 169 4.19 0.45 -16.21
CA GLU A 169 3.28 -0.59 -15.74
C GLU A 169 3.17 -0.54 -14.21
N ILE A 170 1.95 -0.57 -13.67
CA ILE A 170 1.70 -0.75 -12.23
C ILE A 170 1.48 -2.22 -11.93
N VAL A 171 2.39 -2.79 -11.17
CA VAL A 171 2.36 -4.20 -10.76
C VAL A 171 1.80 -4.32 -9.35
N GLY A 172 0.62 -4.94 -9.22
CA GLY A 172 0.09 -5.36 -7.92
C GLY A 172 0.81 -6.61 -7.40
N CYS A 173 1.20 -6.59 -6.14
CA CYS A 173 1.83 -7.72 -5.48
C CYS A 173 0.93 -8.27 -4.37
N PRO A 174 0.74 -9.59 -4.27
CA PRO A 174 -0.14 -10.21 -3.28
C PRO A 174 0.19 -9.80 -1.84
N ILE A 175 -0.83 -9.86 -0.97
CA ILE A 175 -0.65 -9.62 0.45
C ILE A 175 0.27 -10.69 1.04
N VAL A 176 1.33 -10.26 1.69
CA VAL A 176 2.18 -11.15 2.50
C VAL A 176 1.66 -11.14 3.94
N ARG A 177 1.48 -12.32 4.49
CA ARG A 177 0.99 -12.52 5.86
C ARG A 177 2.05 -13.19 6.71
N GLU A 178 1.97 -13.01 8.02
CA GLU A 178 2.71 -13.79 8.99
C GLU A 178 2.16 -15.23 9.02
N GLU A 179 2.88 -16.17 9.64
CA GLU A 179 2.49 -17.59 9.67
C GLU A 179 1.09 -17.82 10.27
N ASP A 180 0.68 -16.97 11.21
CA ASP A 180 -0.63 -17.00 11.86
C ASP A 180 -1.73 -16.28 11.09
N GLY A 181 -1.40 -15.71 9.92
CA GLY A 181 -2.33 -15.09 8.98
C GLY A 181 -2.44 -13.56 9.07
N LEU A 182 -1.82 -12.91 10.06
CA LEU A 182 -1.86 -11.44 10.17
C LEU A 182 -1.20 -10.79 8.94
N ALA A 183 -1.89 -9.85 8.30
CA ALA A 183 -1.31 -9.09 7.20
C ALA A 183 -0.11 -8.27 7.70
N LEU A 184 1.04 -8.37 7.00
CA LEU A 184 2.25 -7.66 7.39
C LEU A 184 2.08 -6.14 7.25
N SER A 185 2.42 -5.44 8.32
CA SER A 185 2.40 -3.98 8.41
C SER A 185 3.48 -3.49 9.39
N SER A 186 4.15 -2.38 9.07
CA SER A 186 5.05 -1.71 10.01
C SER A 186 4.33 -1.27 11.29
N ARG A 187 3.02 -1.06 11.24
CA ARG A 187 2.19 -0.75 12.41
C ARG A 187 2.00 -1.93 13.36
N ASN A 188 2.19 -3.18 12.91
CA ASN A 188 2.09 -4.35 13.81
C ASN A 188 3.09 -4.29 14.98
N LYS A 189 4.24 -3.61 14.81
CA LYS A 189 5.22 -3.38 15.87
C LYS A 189 4.71 -2.51 17.03
N ARG A 190 3.59 -1.82 16.86
CA ARG A 190 2.95 -0.98 17.88
C ARG A 190 1.95 -1.74 18.74
N LEU A 191 1.59 -2.95 18.34
CA LEU A 191 0.65 -3.79 19.07
C LEU A 191 1.36 -4.42 20.29
N SER A 192 0.70 -4.37 21.44
CA SER A 192 1.06 -5.22 22.58
C SER A 192 0.84 -6.71 22.24
N ALA A 193 1.35 -7.62 23.05
CA ALA A 193 1.16 -9.06 22.82
C ALA A 193 -0.33 -9.44 22.79
N GLN A 194 -1.16 -8.86 23.67
CA GLN A 194 -2.60 -9.12 23.70
C GLN A 194 -3.30 -8.54 22.48
N GLU A 195 -2.96 -7.30 22.07
CA GLU A 195 -3.53 -6.68 20.87
C GLU A 195 -3.14 -7.45 19.61
N ARG A 196 -1.89 -7.96 19.55
CA ARG A 196 -1.45 -8.79 18.43
C ARG A 196 -2.29 -10.07 18.29
N GLU A 197 -2.59 -10.76 19.39
CA GLU A 197 -3.47 -11.94 19.37
C GLU A 197 -4.89 -11.55 18.95
N ASN A 198 -5.42 -10.45 19.48
CA ASN A 198 -6.74 -9.95 19.11
C ASN A 198 -6.81 -9.61 17.61
N ALA A 199 -5.77 -8.99 17.05
CA ALA A 199 -5.71 -8.58 15.64
C ALA A 199 -5.82 -9.76 14.67
N LEU A 200 -5.48 -10.99 15.08
CA LEU A 200 -5.63 -12.20 14.26
C LEU A 200 -7.10 -12.48 13.89
N ASN A 201 -8.05 -11.99 14.69
CA ASN A 201 -9.46 -12.14 14.36
C ASN A 201 -9.83 -11.43 13.05
N ILE A 202 -9.09 -10.41 12.61
CA ILE A 202 -9.32 -9.72 11.34
C ILE A 202 -9.15 -10.70 10.18
N SER A 203 -7.96 -11.28 10.02
CA SER A 203 -7.68 -12.22 8.93
C SER A 203 -8.49 -13.51 9.03
N ARG A 204 -8.65 -14.05 10.25
CA ARG A 204 -9.48 -15.25 10.49
C ARG A 204 -10.93 -15.03 10.05
N THR A 205 -11.50 -13.86 10.34
CA THR A 205 -12.87 -13.51 9.92
C THR A 205 -12.97 -13.35 8.42
N LEU A 206 -12.01 -12.67 7.78
CA LEU A 206 -11.97 -12.52 6.32
C LEU A 206 -11.87 -13.89 5.61
N PHE A 207 -11.01 -14.80 6.07
CA PHE A 207 -10.93 -16.15 5.48
C PHE A 207 -12.20 -16.96 5.68
N LYS A 208 -12.85 -16.85 6.85
CA LYS A 208 -14.16 -17.49 7.08
C LYS A 208 -15.23 -16.91 6.16
N SER A 209 -15.26 -15.58 5.98
CA SER A 209 -16.23 -14.92 5.12
C SER A 209 -16.13 -15.34 3.67
N ARG A 210 -14.93 -15.60 3.16
CA ARG A 210 -14.74 -16.10 1.79
C ARG A 210 -15.40 -17.47 1.59
N ASN A 211 -15.29 -18.36 2.55
CA ASN A 211 -15.97 -19.66 2.48
C ASN A 211 -17.49 -19.51 2.64
N PHE A 212 -17.94 -18.61 3.52
CA PHE A 212 -19.35 -18.31 3.77
C PHE A 212 -20.03 -17.74 2.52
N ALA A 213 -19.36 -16.86 1.79
CA ALA A 213 -19.85 -16.24 0.55
C ALA A 213 -20.23 -17.24 -0.55
N ALA A 214 -19.68 -18.46 -0.53
CA ALA A 214 -20.00 -19.48 -1.52
C ALA A 214 -21.49 -19.92 -1.54
N SER A 215 -22.23 -19.70 -0.44
CA SER A 215 -23.63 -20.09 -0.31
C SER A 215 -24.54 -18.99 0.28
N HIS A 216 -24.01 -17.78 0.44
CA HIS A 216 -24.72 -16.65 1.06
C HIS A 216 -24.62 -15.40 0.19
N THR A 217 -25.57 -14.49 0.38
CA THR A 217 -25.61 -13.21 -0.32
C THR A 217 -24.47 -12.28 0.13
N VAL A 218 -24.24 -11.22 -0.65
CA VAL A 218 -23.27 -10.16 -0.31
C VAL A 218 -23.63 -9.54 1.05
N ASN A 219 -24.89 -9.21 1.27
CA ASN A 219 -25.37 -8.59 2.53
C ASN A 219 -25.19 -9.51 3.75
N GLU A 220 -25.50 -10.80 3.61
CA GLU A 220 -25.28 -11.78 4.68
C GLU A 220 -23.81 -11.95 5.00
N THR A 221 -22.95 -11.95 3.96
CA THR A 221 -21.50 -12.05 4.11
C THR A 221 -20.94 -10.80 4.79
N GLN A 222 -21.40 -9.61 4.39
CA GLN A 222 -20.99 -8.36 5.02
C GLN A 222 -21.37 -8.35 6.51
N LYS A 223 -22.63 -8.66 6.81
CA LYS A 223 -23.13 -8.71 8.19
C LYS A 223 -22.37 -9.73 9.04
N MET A 224 -22.04 -10.90 8.49
CA MET A 224 -21.27 -11.93 9.20
C MET A 224 -19.87 -11.39 9.62
N VAL A 225 -19.23 -10.60 8.76
CA VAL A 225 -17.92 -10.00 9.09
C VAL A 225 -18.07 -8.92 10.15
N GLU A 226 -19.04 -8.03 9.99
CA GLU A 226 -19.34 -6.95 10.96
C GLU A 226 -19.64 -7.53 12.34
N ASP A 227 -20.59 -8.46 12.45
CA ASP A 227 -20.97 -9.10 13.70
C ASP A 227 -19.78 -9.85 14.35
N ALA A 228 -18.92 -10.50 13.55
CA ALA A 228 -17.76 -11.24 14.07
C ALA A 228 -16.67 -10.30 14.62
N ILE A 229 -16.46 -9.15 14.01
CA ILE A 229 -15.48 -8.16 14.48
C ILE A 229 -16.02 -7.42 15.71
N ASP A 230 -17.29 -7.09 15.75
CA ASP A 230 -17.92 -6.35 16.88
C ASP A 230 -17.87 -7.12 18.19
N VAL A 231 -17.89 -8.46 18.15
CA VAL A 231 -17.77 -9.30 19.35
C VAL A 231 -16.32 -9.68 19.67
N ALA A 232 -15.37 -9.39 18.78
CA ALA A 232 -13.97 -9.75 18.98
C ALA A 232 -13.30 -8.83 20.01
N PRO A 233 -12.59 -9.38 21.02
CA PRO A 233 -12.04 -8.58 22.10
C PRO A 233 -11.01 -7.56 21.58
N GLY A 234 -11.12 -6.31 22.06
CA GLY A 234 -10.15 -5.25 21.76
C GLY A 234 -10.16 -4.74 20.32
N LEU A 235 -11.13 -5.16 19.51
CA LEU A 235 -11.33 -4.68 18.16
C LEU A 235 -12.51 -3.71 18.08
N ARG A 236 -12.40 -2.72 17.21
CA ARG A 236 -13.48 -1.80 16.86
C ARG A 236 -13.48 -1.60 15.36
N LEU A 237 -14.54 -2.05 14.71
CA LEU A 237 -14.73 -1.89 13.27
C LEU A 237 -14.82 -0.39 12.91
N GLU A 238 -14.11 0.04 11.90
CA GLU A 238 -14.32 1.36 11.28
C GLU A 238 -15.22 1.21 10.07
N TYR A 239 -14.88 0.28 9.18
CA TYR A 239 -15.75 -0.15 8.08
C TYR A 239 -15.38 -1.56 7.60
N PHE A 240 -16.36 -2.23 7.01
CA PHE A 240 -16.16 -3.36 6.11
C PHE A 240 -17.07 -3.18 4.89
N GLU A 241 -16.49 -3.19 3.71
CA GLU A 241 -17.24 -3.01 2.46
C GLU A 241 -16.84 -4.07 1.44
N ILE A 242 -17.83 -4.67 0.78
CA ILE A 242 -17.65 -5.57 -0.35
C ILE A 242 -17.90 -4.77 -1.62
N VAL A 243 -16.87 -4.64 -2.45
CA VAL A 243 -16.85 -3.73 -3.59
C VAL A 243 -16.44 -4.42 -4.88
N ASP A 244 -16.81 -3.83 -6.01
CA ASP A 244 -16.16 -4.12 -7.29
C ASP A 244 -14.70 -3.67 -7.24
N GLY A 245 -13.78 -4.57 -7.53
CA GLY A 245 -12.34 -4.33 -7.39
C GLY A 245 -11.75 -3.32 -8.38
N ASN A 246 -12.48 -2.95 -9.42
CA ASN A 246 -12.03 -1.95 -10.39
C ASN A 246 -12.57 -0.55 -10.08
N THR A 247 -13.84 -0.46 -9.67
CA THR A 247 -14.54 0.81 -9.45
C THR A 247 -14.62 1.22 -7.99
N LEU A 248 -14.35 0.29 -7.06
CA LEU A 248 -14.50 0.42 -5.60
C LEU A 248 -15.92 0.78 -5.16
N GLN A 249 -16.90 0.59 -6.05
CA GLN A 249 -18.31 0.79 -5.70
C GLN A 249 -18.86 -0.46 -5.01
N LYS A 250 -19.70 -0.26 -4.00
CA LYS A 250 -20.38 -1.36 -3.29
C LYS A 250 -21.18 -2.20 -4.26
N ILE A 251 -21.09 -3.51 -4.10
CA ILE A 251 -21.94 -4.46 -4.81
C ILE A 251 -23.04 -4.95 -3.89
N THR A 252 -24.17 -5.31 -4.45
CA THR A 252 -25.33 -5.86 -3.73
C THR A 252 -25.57 -7.33 -4.05
N ASN A 253 -25.10 -7.77 -5.21
CA ASN A 253 -25.16 -9.14 -5.67
C ASN A 253 -23.79 -9.58 -6.18
N TRP A 254 -23.49 -10.87 -6.06
CA TRP A 254 -22.21 -11.41 -6.56
C TRP A 254 -22.08 -11.29 -8.08
N GLU A 255 -23.19 -11.19 -8.81
CA GLU A 255 -23.25 -11.04 -10.26
C GLU A 255 -22.99 -9.61 -10.75
N ASP A 256 -22.97 -8.62 -9.86
CA ASP A 256 -22.70 -7.22 -10.18
C ASP A 256 -21.29 -7.01 -10.74
N THR A 257 -20.35 -7.93 -10.41
CA THR A 257 -18.96 -7.86 -10.88
C THR A 257 -18.33 -9.25 -11.03
N SER A 258 -17.31 -9.33 -11.88
CA SER A 258 -16.41 -10.50 -11.96
C SER A 258 -15.23 -10.39 -10.98
N TYR A 259 -15.01 -9.22 -10.37
CA TYR A 259 -13.90 -8.96 -9.46
C TYR A 259 -14.40 -8.32 -8.16
N ALA A 260 -14.70 -9.12 -7.15
CA ALA A 260 -15.25 -8.68 -5.88
C ALA A 260 -14.21 -8.76 -4.76
N VAL A 261 -14.05 -7.67 -4.00
CA VAL A 261 -13.08 -7.55 -2.90
C VAL A 261 -13.78 -7.01 -1.65
N GLY A 262 -13.53 -7.67 -0.51
CA GLY A 262 -13.92 -7.16 0.80
C GLY A 262 -12.75 -6.38 1.41
N CYS A 263 -12.94 -5.10 1.68
CA CYS A 263 -11.97 -4.22 2.31
C CYS A 263 -12.39 -3.90 3.73
N ILE A 264 -11.48 -4.07 4.69
CA ILE A 264 -11.75 -3.87 6.10
C ILE A 264 -10.75 -2.92 6.76
N THR A 265 -11.26 -2.11 7.66
CA THR A 265 -10.45 -1.32 8.59
C THR A 265 -10.94 -1.50 10.02
N VAL A 266 -10.01 -1.81 10.91
CA VAL A 266 -10.28 -2.12 12.31
C VAL A 266 -9.28 -1.40 13.20
N PHE A 267 -9.73 -0.79 14.27
CA PHE A 267 -8.86 -0.38 15.37
C PHE A 267 -8.64 -1.56 16.32
N CYS A 268 -7.38 -1.84 16.61
CA CYS A 268 -6.97 -2.74 17.68
C CYS A 268 -6.24 -1.91 18.74
N GLY A 269 -6.91 -1.63 19.85
CA GLY A 269 -6.50 -0.53 20.73
C GLY A 269 -6.42 0.79 19.94
N GLU A 270 -5.27 1.46 20.01
CA GLU A 270 -5.01 2.71 19.28
C GLU A 270 -4.43 2.48 17.86
N VAL A 271 -4.20 1.21 17.47
CA VAL A 271 -3.55 0.89 16.19
C VAL A 271 -4.61 0.62 15.14
N ARG A 272 -4.63 1.45 14.10
CA ARG A 272 -5.50 1.29 12.93
C ARG A 272 -4.89 0.29 11.96
N LEU A 273 -5.59 -0.82 11.72
CA LEU A 273 -5.17 -1.92 10.86
C LEU A 273 -6.11 -2.03 9.66
N ILE A 274 -5.53 -2.32 8.49
CA ILE A 274 -6.28 -2.59 7.26
C ILE A 274 -5.94 -3.97 6.72
N ASP A 275 -6.92 -4.60 6.10
CA ASP A 275 -6.75 -5.86 5.38
C ASP A 275 -7.79 -5.95 4.25
N ASN A 276 -7.66 -6.93 3.38
CA ASN A 276 -8.68 -7.23 2.39
C ASN A 276 -8.69 -8.70 1.99
N ILE A 277 -9.77 -9.11 1.34
CA ILE A 277 -9.96 -10.46 0.84
C ILE A 277 -10.65 -10.44 -0.53
N LYS A 278 -10.17 -11.22 -1.48
CA LYS A 278 -10.82 -11.41 -2.77
C LYS A 278 -11.87 -12.51 -2.66
N TYR A 279 -13.07 -12.21 -3.10
CA TYR A 279 -14.19 -13.17 -3.21
C TYR A 279 -14.31 -13.73 -4.62
N LYS A 280 -14.08 -12.88 -5.64
CA LYS A 280 -14.04 -13.24 -7.07
C LYS A 280 -12.84 -12.57 -7.74
N GLU A 281 -12.27 -13.22 -8.77
CA GLU A 281 -11.21 -12.71 -9.67
C GLU A 281 -11.54 -13.04 -11.11
#